data_4c220c55b3c99040bd01f0e141621d0a
#
_entry.id   4c220c55b3c99040bd01f0e141621d0a
#
_cell.length_a   1.000
_cell.length_b   1.000
_cell.length_c   1.000
_cell.angle_alpha   90.00
_cell.angle_beta   90.00
_cell.angle_gamma   90.00
#
_symmetry.space_group_name_H-M   'P 1'
#
loop_
_entity.id
_entity.type
_entity.pdbx_description
1 polymer ?
#
loop_
_entity_poly.entity_id
_entity_poly.type
_entity_poly.pdbx_seq_one_letter_code
_entity_poly.pdbx_strand_id
1 'polypeptide(L)'
;MLFRTRLAVPAIAVALLMTPTLAGCGVVESAVDQATGGQVSVGGELPKGWPEEVPVVDGKILVGAGGQGDGGSGWIVTVDATAADPIAEATTQLEEAGFSVDSAAEASTDDGGFVAMKNENYSVLVAGTKDGLLYTVTPVGP
;
A
#
# COMPACT_ATOMS: atom_id res chain seq x y z
N MET A 1 11.35 70.25 -32.36
CA MET A 1 12.28 69.16 -31.99
C MET A 1 11.47 68.05 -31.37
N LEU A 2 11.19 67.01 -32.15
CA LEU A 2 10.38 65.88 -31.74
C LEU A 2 11.31 64.66 -31.63
N PHE A 3 11.69 64.29 -30.43
CA PHE A 3 12.42 63.05 -30.17
C PHE A 3 11.40 61.88 -30.10
N ARG A 4 11.34 61.12 -31.16
CA ARG A 4 10.61 59.84 -31.16
C ARG A 4 11.50 58.78 -30.60
N THR A 5 11.33 58.47 -29.33
CA THR A 5 11.97 57.31 -28.70
C THR A 5 11.15 56.07 -29.08
N ARG A 6 11.71 55.24 -29.95
CA ARG A 6 11.16 53.93 -30.28
C ARG A 6 11.61 52.96 -29.19
N LEU A 7 10.70 52.59 -28.31
CA LEU A 7 10.86 51.49 -27.40
C LEU A 7 10.70 50.19 -28.21
N ALA A 8 11.84 49.53 -28.42
CA ALA A 8 11.85 48.15 -28.91
C ALA A 8 11.55 47.23 -27.74
N VAL A 9 10.40 46.56 -27.77
CA VAL A 9 10.07 45.51 -26.83
C VAL A 9 10.64 44.19 -27.38
N PRO A 10 11.55 43.52 -26.70
CA PRO A 10 11.94 42.17 -27.10
C PRO A 10 10.84 41.21 -26.66
N ALA A 11 10.18 40.61 -27.63
CA ALA A 11 9.30 39.47 -27.38
C ALA A 11 10.13 38.27 -27.01
N ILE A 12 10.16 37.97 -25.72
CA ILE A 12 10.73 36.70 -25.22
C ILE A 12 9.67 35.63 -25.46
N ALA A 13 9.83 34.89 -26.53
CA ALA A 13 9.08 33.67 -26.76
C ALA A 13 9.64 32.58 -25.84
N VAL A 14 9.01 32.40 -24.70
CA VAL A 14 9.27 31.21 -23.86
C VAL A 14 8.52 30.04 -24.50
N ALA A 15 9.22 29.27 -25.31
CA ALA A 15 8.74 27.98 -25.78
C ALA A 15 8.81 27.00 -24.61
N LEU A 16 7.71 26.81 -23.90
CA LEU A 16 7.51 25.69 -23.00
C LEU A 16 7.41 24.40 -23.84
N LEU A 17 8.52 23.75 -24.04
CA LEU A 17 8.56 22.38 -24.51
C LEU A 17 8.08 21.48 -23.37
N MET A 18 6.76 21.31 -23.25
CA MET A 18 6.20 20.22 -22.48
C MET A 18 6.43 18.93 -23.28
N THR A 19 7.56 18.29 -23.03
CA THR A 19 7.75 16.90 -23.41
C THR A 19 6.94 16.06 -22.41
N PRO A 20 5.89 15.33 -22.85
CA PRO A 20 5.32 14.30 -22.01
C PRO A 20 6.33 13.17 -21.93
N THR A 21 7.14 13.16 -20.87
CA THR A 21 7.89 11.98 -20.52
C THR A 21 6.86 10.94 -20.09
N LEU A 22 6.64 9.97 -20.94
CA LEU A 22 6.03 8.70 -20.56
C LEU A 22 6.97 8.06 -19.54
N ALA A 23 6.83 8.48 -18.28
CA ALA A 23 7.48 7.83 -17.17
C ALA A 23 6.85 6.44 -17.05
N GLY A 24 7.59 5.41 -17.42
CA GLY A 24 7.18 4.03 -17.20
C GLY A 24 6.87 3.78 -15.72
N CYS A 25 6.06 2.77 -15.43
CA CYS A 25 5.56 2.43 -14.09
C CYS A 25 6.61 2.42 -12.97
N GLY A 26 7.88 2.15 -13.28
CA GLY A 26 8.97 2.14 -12.31
C GLY A 26 9.36 3.51 -11.73
N VAL A 27 9.06 4.60 -12.43
CA VAL A 27 9.39 5.96 -11.95
C VAL A 27 8.40 6.42 -10.87
N VAL A 28 7.15 5.98 -10.97
CA VAL A 28 6.12 6.30 -9.97
C VAL A 28 6.43 5.59 -8.65
N GLU A 29 6.83 4.33 -8.69
CA GLU A 29 7.26 3.58 -7.52
C GLU A 29 8.43 4.25 -6.81
N SER A 30 9.47 4.60 -7.56
CA SER A 30 10.65 5.28 -7.02
C SER A 30 10.31 6.65 -6.42
N ALA A 31 9.39 7.39 -7.02
CA ALA A 31 8.96 8.69 -6.52
C ALA A 31 8.17 8.57 -5.21
N VAL A 32 7.29 7.58 -5.12
CA VAL A 32 6.52 7.29 -3.89
C VAL A 32 7.46 6.82 -2.78
N ASP A 33 8.39 5.94 -3.09
CA ASP A 33 9.37 5.42 -2.15
C ASP A 33 10.25 6.54 -1.57
N GLN A 34 10.71 7.47 -2.40
CA GLN A 34 11.47 8.64 -1.95
C GLN A 34 10.63 9.61 -1.12
N ALA A 35 9.37 9.83 -1.49
CA ALA A 35 8.50 10.76 -0.78
C ALA A 35 8.07 10.25 0.59
N THR A 36 7.93 8.93 0.76
CA THR A 36 7.42 8.30 1.98
C THR A 36 8.50 7.59 2.80
N GLY A 37 9.73 7.55 2.31
CA GLY A 37 10.84 6.82 2.96
C GLY A 37 10.64 5.30 2.94
N GLY A 38 9.90 4.77 1.98
CA GLY A 38 9.59 3.34 1.86
C GLY A 38 8.42 2.87 2.74
N GLN A 39 7.67 3.81 3.32
CA GLN A 39 6.50 3.48 4.15
C GLN A 39 5.25 3.16 3.31
N VAL A 40 5.22 3.56 2.06
CA VAL A 40 4.16 3.22 1.10
C VAL A 40 4.79 2.53 -0.09
N SER A 41 4.29 1.36 -0.44
CA SER A 41 4.68 0.63 -1.64
C SER A 41 3.49 0.48 -2.58
N VAL A 42 3.74 0.61 -3.86
CA VAL A 42 2.76 0.48 -4.92
C VAL A 42 3.35 -0.43 -5.99
N GLY A 43 2.55 -1.33 -6.52
CA GLY A 43 2.99 -2.09 -7.70
C GLY A 43 3.63 -3.43 -7.43
N GLY A 44 3.38 -4.06 -6.30
CA GLY A 44 3.66 -5.48 -6.13
C GLY A 44 4.64 -5.85 -5.02
N GLU A 45 5.07 -4.91 -4.22
CA GLU A 45 5.96 -5.16 -3.09
C GLU A 45 5.28 -4.93 -1.74
N LEU A 46 5.70 -5.70 -0.75
CA LEU A 46 5.29 -5.48 0.64
C LEU A 46 5.92 -4.19 1.18
N PRO A 47 5.23 -3.47 2.07
CA PRO A 47 5.80 -2.28 2.70
C PRO A 47 7.05 -2.63 3.51
N LYS A 48 7.96 -1.70 3.57
CA LYS A 48 9.22 -1.86 4.29
C LYS A 48 8.99 -2.20 5.76
N GLY A 49 9.68 -3.20 6.23
CA GLY A 49 9.56 -3.67 7.61
C GLY A 49 8.37 -4.59 7.86
N TRP A 50 7.68 -5.03 6.82
CA TRP A 50 6.63 -6.05 6.95
C TRP A 50 7.11 -7.23 7.76
N PRO A 51 6.36 -7.70 8.78
CA PRO A 51 6.77 -8.84 9.59
C PRO A 51 6.87 -10.13 8.78
N GLU A 52 8.02 -10.77 8.80
CA GLU A 52 8.25 -12.04 8.07
C GLU A 52 7.36 -13.19 8.56
N GLU A 53 6.89 -13.11 9.79
CA GLU A 53 6.01 -14.11 10.38
C GLU A 53 4.54 -13.98 9.96
N VAL A 54 4.19 -12.90 9.22
CA VAL A 54 2.83 -12.68 8.69
C VAL A 54 2.81 -13.05 7.20
N PRO A 55 2.33 -14.25 6.86
CA PRO A 55 2.20 -14.65 5.46
C PRO A 55 1.10 -13.85 4.75
N VAL A 56 1.27 -13.69 3.46
CA VAL A 56 0.29 -13.04 2.56
C VAL A 56 -0.09 -14.03 1.48
N VAL A 57 -1.37 -14.13 1.17
CA VAL A 57 -1.87 -15.02 0.12
C VAL A 57 -1.30 -14.70 -1.24
N ASP A 58 -1.28 -15.68 -2.13
CA ASP A 58 -0.85 -15.50 -3.51
C ASP A 58 -1.76 -14.48 -4.22
N GLY A 59 -1.12 -13.57 -4.92
CA GLY A 59 -1.82 -12.53 -5.66
C GLY A 59 -0.94 -11.31 -5.90
N LYS A 60 -1.53 -10.32 -6.53
CA LYS A 60 -0.85 -9.06 -6.81
C LYS A 60 -1.05 -8.10 -5.64
N ILE A 61 0.03 -7.63 -5.06
CA ILE A 61 -0.03 -6.55 -4.08
C ILE A 61 -0.37 -5.26 -4.81
N LEU A 62 -1.50 -4.67 -4.47
CA LEU A 62 -1.98 -3.43 -5.10
C LEU A 62 -1.37 -2.20 -4.43
N VAL A 63 -1.40 -2.21 -3.10
CA VAL A 63 -0.83 -1.14 -2.30
C VAL A 63 -0.42 -1.68 -0.94
N GLY A 64 0.67 -1.15 -0.41
CA GLY A 64 1.12 -1.41 0.95
C GLY A 64 1.53 -0.12 1.63
N ALA A 65 1.23 0.01 2.89
CA ALA A 65 1.66 1.13 3.70
C ALA A 65 1.98 0.65 5.11
N GLY A 66 2.93 1.28 5.75
CA GLY A 66 3.23 0.96 7.12
C GLY A 66 4.64 1.28 7.54
N GLY A 67 4.94 0.94 8.76
CA GLY A 67 6.23 1.19 9.40
C GLY A 67 6.07 1.70 10.81
N GLN A 68 7.15 2.18 11.35
CA GLN A 68 7.21 2.81 12.66
C GLN A 68 7.24 4.33 12.49
N GLY A 69 6.31 5.02 13.12
CA GLY A 69 6.22 6.46 13.09
C GLY A 69 5.57 7.02 14.36
N ASP A 70 5.37 8.32 14.40
CA ASP A 70 4.80 9.02 15.56
C ASP A 70 3.38 8.58 15.92
N GLY A 71 2.66 7.95 14.98
CA GLY A 71 1.34 7.37 15.17
C GLY A 71 1.33 5.91 15.65
N GLY A 72 2.50 5.33 15.93
CA GLY A 72 2.66 3.93 16.29
C GLY A 72 3.23 3.07 15.16
N SER A 73 3.24 1.78 15.37
CA SER A 73 3.68 0.80 14.38
C SER A 73 2.48 0.05 13.81
N GLY A 74 2.51 -0.24 12.54
CA GLY A 74 1.47 -1.01 11.88
C GLY A 74 1.65 -1.02 10.37
N TRP A 75 1.00 -1.98 9.72
CA TRP A 75 1.07 -2.16 8.27
C TRP A 75 -0.31 -2.44 7.72
N ILE A 76 -0.55 -1.97 6.53
CA ILE A 76 -1.76 -2.25 5.74
C ILE A 76 -1.30 -2.70 4.35
N VAL A 77 -1.86 -3.80 3.87
CA VAL A 77 -1.59 -4.31 2.51
C VAL A 77 -2.90 -4.73 1.88
N THR A 78 -3.10 -4.33 0.64
CA THR A 78 -4.20 -4.80 -0.20
C THR A 78 -3.66 -5.73 -1.27
N VAL A 79 -4.22 -6.93 -1.35
CA VAL A 79 -3.82 -8.00 -2.28
C VAL A 79 -4.99 -8.34 -3.19
N ASP A 80 -4.76 -8.30 -4.50
CA ASP A 80 -5.66 -8.90 -5.49
C ASP A 80 -5.40 -10.42 -5.51
N ALA A 81 -6.11 -11.13 -4.62
CA ALA A 81 -5.88 -12.55 -4.39
C ALA A 81 -6.41 -13.41 -5.55
N THR A 82 -5.68 -14.47 -5.87
CA THR A 82 -6.04 -15.41 -6.94
C THR A 82 -6.90 -16.57 -6.48
N ALA A 83 -6.98 -16.81 -5.17
CA ALA A 83 -7.77 -17.90 -4.60
C ALA A 83 -9.28 -17.68 -4.76
N ALA A 84 -10.02 -18.79 -4.87
CA ALA A 84 -11.48 -18.74 -4.92
C ALA A 84 -12.10 -18.32 -3.58
N ASP A 85 -11.48 -18.68 -2.47
CA ASP A 85 -11.82 -18.24 -1.12
C ASP A 85 -10.57 -17.67 -0.43
N PRO A 86 -10.27 -16.39 -0.69
CA PRO A 86 -9.03 -15.81 -0.19
C PRO A 86 -8.99 -15.66 1.33
N ILE A 87 -10.11 -15.48 2.00
CA ILE A 87 -10.16 -15.40 3.47
C ILE A 87 -9.82 -16.75 4.10
N ALA A 88 -10.35 -17.85 3.57
CA ALA A 88 -10.04 -19.19 4.05
C ALA A 88 -8.55 -19.53 3.83
N GLU A 89 -8.00 -19.16 2.69
CA GLU A 89 -6.57 -19.33 2.42
C GLU A 89 -5.70 -18.51 3.38
N ALA A 90 -6.02 -17.24 3.57
CA ALA A 90 -5.31 -16.38 4.51
C ALA A 90 -5.37 -16.92 5.94
N THR A 91 -6.53 -17.40 6.37
CA THR A 91 -6.71 -18.01 7.69
C THR A 91 -5.82 -19.22 7.86
N THR A 92 -5.81 -20.13 6.89
CA THR A 92 -4.97 -21.36 6.92
C THR A 92 -3.48 -21.01 6.98
N GLN A 93 -3.03 -20.08 6.15
CA GLN A 93 -1.62 -19.66 6.15
C GLN A 93 -1.21 -19.01 7.48
N LEU A 94 -2.07 -18.19 8.06
CA LEU A 94 -1.82 -17.56 9.36
C LEU A 94 -1.81 -18.60 10.50
N GLU A 95 -2.71 -19.58 10.48
CA GLU A 95 -2.71 -20.69 11.45
C GLU A 95 -1.41 -21.50 11.38
N GLU A 96 -0.95 -21.83 10.17
CA GLU A 96 0.33 -22.51 9.95
C GLU A 96 1.53 -21.69 10.41
N ALA A 97 1.42 -20.36 10.40
CA ALA A 97 2.43 -19.44 10.92
C ALA A 97 2.36 -19.21 12.44
N GLY A 98 1.41 -19.86 13.12
CA GLY A 98 1.29 -19.79 14.58
C GLY A 98 0.30 -18.76 15.11
N PHE A 99 -0.53 -18.19 14.24
CA PHE A 99 -1.61 -17.31 14.65
C PHE A 99 -2.86 -18.11 15.06
N SER A 100 -3.62 -17.56 15.98
CA SER A 100 -4.89 -18.13 16.42
C SER A 100 -6.03 -17.19 16.11
N VAL A 101 -7.16 -17.74 15.68
CA VAL A 101 -8.37 -16.96 15.43
C VAL A 101 -8.88 -16.35 16.74
N ASP A 102 -9.13 -15.05 16.72
CA ASP A 102 -9.88 -14.39 17.78
C ASP A 102 -11.37 -14.58 17.50
N SER A 103 -11.99 -15.54 18.16
CA SER A 103 -13.38 -15.95 17.92
C SER A 103 -14.42 -14.85 18.14
N ALA A 104 -14.04 -13.76 18.80
CA ALA A 104 -14.92 -12.60 18.96
C ALA A 104 -14.92 -11.66 17.74
N ALA A 105 -14.02 -11.87 16.78
CA ALA A 105 -13.79 -10.96 15.66
C ALA A 105 -13.74 -11.73 14.33
N GLU A 106 -14.71 -12.60 14.12
CA GLU A 106 -14.90 -13.32 12.86
C GLU A 106 -16.33 -13.07 12.34
N ALA A 107 -16.44 -12.65 11.08
CA ALA A 107 -17.71 -12.53 10.40
C ALA A 107 -17.53 -12.88 8.92
N SER A 108 -18.49 -13.60 8.39
CA SER A 108 -18.52 -13.97 6.97
C SER A 108 -19.86 -13.56 6.39
N THR A 109 -19.83 -12.88 5.25
CA THR A 109 -21.01 -12.48 4.50
C THR A 109 -20.85 -12.85 3.03
N ASP A 110 -21.93 -12.87 2.26
CA ASP A 110 -21.89 -13.19 0.82
C ASP A 110 -21.05 -12.20 0.00
N ASP A 111 -20.91 -10.97 0.49
CA ASP A 111 -20.13 -9.91 -0.15
C ASP A 111 -18.67 -9.82 0.34
N GLY A 112 -18.29 -10.68 1.27
CA GLY A 112 -16.99 -10.71 1.90
C GLY A 112 -17.08 -11.10 3.36
N GLY A 113 -15.98 -10.96 4.09
CA GLY A 113 -15.93 -11.28 5.50
C GLY A 113 -14.65 -10.71 6.10
N PHE A 114 -14.48 -10.94 7.37
CA PHE A 114 -13.23 -10.61 8.05
C PHE A 114 -12.89 -11.68 9.08
N VAL A 115 -11.62 -11.81 9.37
CA VAL A 115 -11.11 -12.64 10.45
C VAL A 115 -10.02 -11.87 11.18
N ALA A 116 -10.05 -11.86 12.48
CA ALA A 116 -8.97 -11.34 13.30
C ALA A 116 -8.19 -12.50 13.89
N MET A 117 -6.88 -12.45 13.75
CA MET A 117 -5.97 -13.46 14.25
C MET A 117 -4.83 -12.79 15.02
N LYS A 118 -4.26 -13.49 15.94
CA LYS A 118 -3.16 -12.97 16.76
C LYS A 118 -2.17 -14.05 17.15
N ASN A 119 -0.95 -13.63 17.36
CA ASN A 119 0.07 -14.41 18.07
C ASN A 119 0.67 -13.55 19.21
N GLU A 120 1.81 -13.95 19.75
CA GLU A 120 2.48 -13.22 20.84
C GLU A 120 2.99 -11.84 20.40
N ASN A 121 3.27 -11.64 19.11
CA ASN A 121 3.93 -10.46 18.58
C ASN A 121 3.00 -9.53 17.80
N TYR A 122 2.01 -10.09 17.11
CA TYR A 122 1.17 -9.34 16.18
C TYR A 122 -0.31 -9.71 16.26
N SER A 123 -1.13 -8.72 15.98
CA SER A 123 -2.55 -8.88 15.68
C SER A 123 -2.77 -8.61 14.19
N VAL A 124 -3.43 -9.50 13.50
CA VAL A 124 -3.70 -9.42 12.06
C VAL A 124 -5.21 -9.43 11.85
N LEU A 125 -5.70 -8.40 11.18
CA LEU A 125 -7.08 -8.35 10.68
C LEU A 125 -7.04 -8.56 9.17
N VAL A 126 -7.74 -9.56 8.69
CA VAL A 126 -7.93 -9.83 7.26
C VAL A 126 -9.38 -9.56 6.90
N ALA A 127 -9.61 -8.69 5.94
CA ALA A 127 -10.95 -8.38 5.45
C ALA A 127 -11.05 -8.63 3.94
N GLY A 128 -12.07 -9.34 3.52
CA GLY A 128 -12.41 -9.53 2.12
C GLY A 128 -13.13 -8.32 1.56
N THR A 129 -12.72 -7.87 0.40
CA THR A 129 -13.34 -6.78 -0.35
C THR A 129 -13.61 -7.22 -1.79
N LYS A 130 -14.34 -6.45 -2.55
CA LYS A 130 -14.56 -6.71 -3.99
C LYS A 130 -13.27 -6.74 -4.80
N ASP A 131 -12.26 -6.00 -4.33
CA ASP A 131 -11.00 -5.81 -5.03
C ASP A 131 -9.89 -6.74 -4.50
N GLY A 132 -10.19 -7.55 -3.47
CA GLY A 132 -9.24 -8.50 -2.91
C GLY A 132 -9.26 -8.58 -1.40
N LEU A 133 -8.11 -8.87 -0.80
CA LEU A 133 -7.94 -8.92 0.64
C LEU A 133 -7.20 -7.69 1.17
N LEU A 134 -7.71 -7.18 2.28
CA LEU A 134 -7.04 -6.15 3.07
C LEU A 134 -6.44 -6.79 4.32
N TYR A 135 -5.14 -6.71 4.47
CA TYR A 135 -4.42 -7.07 5.70
C TYR A 135 -4.13 -5.83 6.51
N THR A 136 -4.47 -5.87 7.78
CA THR A 136 -4.04 -4.86 8.75
C THR A 136 -3.26 -5.56 9.86
N VAL A 137 -1.99 -5.22 10.00
CA VAL A 137 -1.08 -5.83 10.98
C VAL A 137 -0.69 -4.80 12.00
N THR A 138 -0.87 -5.14 13.26
CA THR A 138 -0.51 -4.27 14.39
C THR A 138 0.35 -5.06 15.38
N PRO A 139 1.49 -4.51 15.83
CA PRO A 139 2.26 -5.15 16.89
C PRO A 139 1.43 -5.23 18.17
N VAL A 140 1.50 -6.39 18.82
CA VAL A 140 0.95 -6.54 20.18
C VAL A 140 1.97 -5.93 21.13
N GLY A 141 1.61 -4.83 21.76
CA GLY A 141 2.51 -4.12 22.68
C GLY A 141 2.93 -4.99 23.87
N PRO A 142 4.06 -4.63 24.49
CA PRO A 142 4.50 -5.30 25.72
C PRO A 142 3.52 -5.11 26.87
#